data_27a0cd1c5bcf7fbc3a662ffe02c83397
#
_entry.id   27a0cd1c5bcf7fbc3a662ffe02c83397
#
_cell.length_a   1.000
_cell.length_b   1.000
_cell.length_c   1.000
_cell.angle_alpha   90.00
_cell.angle_beta   90.00
_cell.angle_gamma   90.00
#
_symmetry.space_group_name_H-M   'P 1'
#
loop_
_entity.id
_entity.type
_entity.pdbx_description
1 polymer ?
#
loop_
_entity_poly.entity_id
_entity_poly.type
_entity_poly.pdbx_seq_one_letter_code
_entity_poly.pdbx_strand_id
1 'polypeptide(L)'
;QAAKSGRTVVISGVPDGLLSNDVMNDLLVIHFQMAKNNGGDVEEVTYPTTEKGVAYVTFEDPEVVENVLKKDEHQLEDKRLSRYYPLKVTRYCENVSSFIIYLIVHPL
;
A
#
# COMPACT_ATOMS: atom_id res chain seq x y z
N GLN A 1 14.05 7.37 -14.10
CA GLN A 1 12.85 7.17 -13.28
C GLN A 1 12.85 5.80 -12.63
N ALA A 2 12.48 5.75 -11.36
CA ALA A 2 12.47 4.49 -10.63
C ALA A 2 11.43 3.52 -11.17
N ALA A 3 11.73 2.22 -11.11
CA ALA A 3 10.79 1.18 -11.47
C ALA A 3 9.55 1.23 -10.58
N LYS A 4 8.43 0.81 -11.11
CA LYS A 4 7.15 0.84 -10.40
C LYS A 4 7.22 0.06 -9.09
N SER A 5 7.90 -1.09 -9.06
CA SER A 5 8.04 -1.89 -7.85
C SER A 5 8.73 -1.13 -6.72
N GLY A 6 9.68 -0.26 -7.05
CA GLY A 6 10.37 0.58 -6.06
C GLY A 6 9.56 1.76 -5.58
N ARG A 7 8.39 2.02 -6.19
CA ARG A 7 7.50 3.11 -5.83
C ARG A 7 6.19 2.62 -5.24
N THR A 8 6.11 1.34 -4.89
CA THR A 8 4.86 0.69 -4.46
C THR A 8 4.97 0.22 -3.02
N VAL A 9 3.88 0.41 -2.27
CA VAL A 9 3.72 -0.15 -0.93
C VAL A 9 2.52 -1.10 -0.91
N VAL A 10 2.56 -2.04 0.01
CA VAL A 10 1.47 -3.00 0.25
C VAL A 10 0.72 -2.53 1.48
N ILE A 11 -0.60 -2.40 1.34
CA ILE A 11 -1.47 -1.96 2.42
C ILE A 11 -2.32 -3.15 2.84
N SER A 12 -2.28 -3.53 4.12
CA SER A 12 -3.17 -4.56 4.65
C SER A 12 -4.05 -3.99 5.73
N GLY A 13 -5.13 -4.71 6.06
CA GLY A 13 -6.11 -4.22 7.01
C GLY A 13 -7.18 -3.35 6.39
N VAL A 14 -7.28 -3.30 5.06
CA VAL A 14 -8.32 -2.55 4.38
C VAL A 14 -9.66 -3.21 4.67
N PRO A 15 -10.66 -2.47 5.22
CA PRO A 15 -11.95 -3.08 5.53
C PRO A 15 -12.65 -3.53 4.25
N ASP A 16 -13.09 -4.79 4.25
CA ASP A 16 -13.71 -5.42 3.10
C ASP A 16 -15.22 -5.48 3.29
N GLY A 17 -15.96 -5.22 2.20
CA GLY A 17 -17.42 -5.36 2.22
C GLY A 17 -18.20 -4.23 2.88
N LEU A 18 -17.55 -3.19 3.39
CA LEU A 18 -18.23 -2.07 4.04
C LEU A 18 -18.57 -0.95 3.06
N LEU A 19 -17.72 -0.73 2.08
CA LEU A 19 -17.89 0.30 1.05
C LEU A 19 -17.63 -0.34 -0.30
N SER A 20 -18.11 0.31 -1.37
CA SER A 20 -17.82 -0.19 -2.72
C SER A 20 -16.31 -0.10 -2.99
N ASN A 21 -15.85 -0.91 -3.94
CA ASN A 21 -14.43 -0.90 -4.31
C ASN A 21 -14.00 0.47 -4.83
N ASP A 22 -14.87 1.13 -5.61
CA ASP A 22 -14.55 2.47 -6.14
C ASP A 22 -14.37 3.50 -5.02
N VAL A 23 -15.25 3.46 -4.03
CA VAL A 23 -15.16 4.37 -2.89
C VAL A 23 -13.91 4.06 -2.08
N MET A 24 -13.60 2.78 -1.86
CA MET A 24 -12.40 2.41 -1.11
C MET A 24 -11.13 2.85 -1.84
N ASN A 25 -11.09 2.72 -3.16
CA ASN A 25 -9.97 3.22 -3.95
C ASN A 25 -9.77 4.71 -3.74
N ASP A 26 -10.86 5.48 -3.78
CA ASP A 26 -10.79 6.93 -3.57
C ASP A 26 -10.26 7.27 -2.16
N LEU A 27 -10.73 6.55 -1.15
CA LEU A 27 -10.28 6.77 0.22
C LEU A 27 -8.79 6.49 0.39
N LEU A 28 -8.30 5.44 -0.26
CA LEU A 28 -6.88 5.09 -0.20
C LEU A 28 -6.02 6.15 -0.90
N VAL A 29 -6.47 6.64 -2.06
CA VAL A 29 -5.77 7.75 -2.74
C VAL A 29 -5.70 8.96 -1.82
N ILE A 30 -6.82 9.35 -1.23
CA ILE A 30 -6.87 10.52 -0.34
C ILE A 30 -5.93 10.33 0.84
N HIS A 31 -5.99 9.16 1.49
CA HIS A 31 -5.14 8.89 2.66
C HIS A 31 -3.66 9.05 2.33
N PHE A 32 -3.23 8.44 1.22
CA PHE A 32 -1.80 8.38 0.89
C PHE A 32 -1.30 9.62 0.14
N GLN A 33 -2.17 10.56 -0.20
CA GLN A 33 -1.76 11.86 -0.71
C GLN A 33 -1.68 12.93 0.38
N MET A 34 -2.24 12.66 1.56
CA MET A 34 -2.28 13.68 2.62
C MET A 34 -0.92 13.84 3.29
N ALA A 35 -0.52 15.10 3.46
CA ALA A 35 0.74 15.44 4.12
C ALA A 35 0.79 14.91 5.56
N LYS A 36 -0.33 14.91 6.27
CA LYS A 36 -0.38 14.41 7.65
C LYS A 36 -0.07 12.92 7.75
N ASN A 37 -0.19 12.20 6.65
CA ASN A 37 0.12 10.78 6.58
C ASN A 37 1.48 10.54 5.92
N ASN A 38 2.30 11.58 5.80
CA ASN A 38 3.59 11.55 5.11
C ASN A 38 3.46 11.19 3.63
N GLY A 39 2.27 11.45 3.06
CA GLY A 39 1.96 11.05 1.71
C GLY A 39 2.48 11.99 0.64
N GLY A 40 2.17 11.64 -0.59
CA GLY A 40 2.52 12.43 -1.77
C GLY A 40 1.70 11.95 -2.96
N ASP A 41 2.08 12.40 -4.15
CA ASP A 41 1.31 12.09 -5.35
C ASP A 41 1.23 10.59 -5.60
N VAL A 42 0.01 10.09 -5.74
CA VAL A 42 -0.28 8.69 -6.01
C VAL A 42 -0.49 8.49 -7.51
N GLU A 43 0.26 7.56 -8.08
CA GLU A 43 0.10 7.21 -9.49
C GLU A 43 -1.10 6.28 -9.69
N GLU A 44 -1.22 5.25 -8.84
CA GLU A 44 -2.35 4.34 -8.93
C GLU A 44 -2.55 3.59 -7.61
N VAL A 45 -3.78 3.12 -7.42
CA VAL A 45 -4.16 2.21 -6.33
C VAL A 45 -4.76 0.97 -6.99
N THR A 46 -4.32 -0.20 -6.54
CA THR A 46 -4.89 -1.48 -6.96
C THR A 46 -5.67 -2.06 -5.78
N TYR A 47 -6.98 -2.04 -5.88
CA TYR A 47 -7.88 -2.64 -4.90
C TYR A 47 -9.21 -2.95 -5.58
N PRO A 48 -9.77 -4.15 -5.44
CA PRO A 48 -9.27 -5.28 -4.63
C PRO A 48 -8.10 -5.99 -5.30
N THR A 49 -7.45 -6.87 -4.53
CA THR A 49 -6.38 -7.73 -5.02
C THR A 49 -6.79 -9.19 -4.80
N THR A 50 -5.89 -10.11 -5.12
CA THR A 50 -6.14 -11.54 -4.86
C THR A 50 -6.19 -11.86 -3.37
N GLU A 51 -5.63 -10.98 -2.52
CA GLU A 51 -5.70 -11.15 -1.08
C GLU A 51 -6.72 -10.19 -0.49
N LYS A 52 -7.63 -10.74 0.33
CA LYS A 52 -8.67 -9.94 0.98
C LYS A 52 -8.04 -8.93 1.93
N GLY A 53 -8.54 -7.69 1.86
CA GLY A 53 -8.07 -6.61 2.72
C GLY A 53 -6.71 -6.06 2.34
N VAL A 54 -6.19 -6.40 1.17
CA VAL A 54 -4.87 -5.95 0.71
C VAL A 54 -5.02 -5.07 -0.51
N ALA A 55 -4.32 -3.94 -0.51
CA ALA A 55 -4.24 -3.02 -1.64
C ALA A 55 -2.77 -2.73 -1.95
N TYR A 56 -2.52 -2.29 -3.18
CA TYR A 56 -1.20 -1.78 -3.56
C TYR A 56 -1.35 -0.31 -3.89
N VAL A 57 -0.42 0.50 -3.40
CA VAL A 57 -0.40 1.94 -3.70
C VAL A 57 0.95 2.25 -4.34
N THR A 58 0.92 2.80 -5.53
CA THR A 58 2.12 3.20 -6.26
C THR A 58 2.18 4.72 -6.28
N PHE A 59 3.31 5.27 -5.83
CA PHE A 59 3.53 6.71 -5.79
C PHE A 59 4.29 7.17 -7.04
N GLU A 60 4.17 8.45 -7.36
CA GLU A 60 4.95 9.04 -8.44
C GLU A 60 6.45 9.10 -8.11
N ASP A 61 6.77 9.28 -6.82
CA ASP A 61 8.13 9.47 -6.33
C ASP A 61 8.48 8.37 -5.33
N PRO A 62 9.60 7.64 -5.53
CA PRO A 62 10.01 6.58 -4.60
C PRO A 62 10.31 7.11 -3.19
N GLU A 63 10.65 8.38 -3.05
CA GLU A 63 10.91 8.98 -1.75
C GLU A 63 9.67 8.98 -0.86
N VAL A 64 8.48 9.07 -1.45
CA VAL A 64 7.23 9.02 -0.68
C VAL A 64 7.06 7.66 -0.01
N VAL A 65 7.53 6.58 -0.63
CA VAL A 65 7.52 5.25 -0.02
C VAL A 65 8.24 5.29 1.33
N GLU A 66 9.43 5.87 1.36
CA GLU A 66 10.20 5.97 2.60
C GLU A 66 9.47 6.80 3.65
N ASN A 67 8.82 7.87 3.21
CA ASN A 67 8.12 8.77 4.12
C ASN A 67 6.89 8.11 4.75
N VAL A 68 6.07 7.41 3.97
CA VAL A 68 4.88 6.74 4.54
C VAL A 68 5.28 5.59 5.45
N LEU A 69 6.41 4.92 5.17
CA LEU A 69 6.91 3.84 6.02
C LEU A 69 7.44 4.34 7.36
N LYS A 70 7.87 5.59 7.44
CA LYS A 70 8.36 6.19 8.69
C LYS A 70 7.24 6.52 9.67
N LYS A 71 6.01 6.63 9.19
CA LYS A 71 4.88 6.92 10.07
C LYS A 71 4.52 5.65 10.83
N ASP A 72 4.50 5.74 12.15
CA ASP A 72 4.29 4.59 13.02
C ASP A 72 2.92 3.94 12.82
N GLU A 73 1.89 4.77 12.65
CA GLU A 73 0.53 4.26 12.51
C GLU A 73 -0.19 4.96 11.38
N HIS A 74 -0.85 4.16 10.54
CA HIS A 74 -1.78 4.65 9.54
C HIS A 74 -3.17 4.20 9.94
N GLN A 75 -4.14 5.09 9.89
CA GLN A 75 -5.52 4.77 10.20
C GLN A 75 -6.42 5.31 9.10
N LEU A 76 -7.22 4.44 8.53
CA LEU A 76 -8.20 4.84 7.54
C LEU A 76 -9.43 5.36 8.29
N GLU A 77 -9.82 6.59 7.98
CA GLU A 77 -10.96 7.22 8.61
C GLU A 77 -11.82 7.91 7.56
N ASP A 78 -13.14 7.79 7.71
CA ASP A 78 -14.10 8.42 6.83
C ASP A 78 -15.45 8.42 7.51
N LYS A 79 -16.30 9.39 7.16
CA LYS A 79 -17.64 9.52 7.73
C LYS A 79 -18.51 8.28 7.51
N ARG A 80 -18.23 7.53 6.44
CA ARG A 80 -19.01 6.33 6.09
C ARG A 80 -18.57 5.09 6.84
N LEU A 81 -17.44 5.19 7.56
CA LEU A 81 -16.92 4.09 8.37
C LEU A 81 -17.30 4.35 9.83
N SER A 82 -17.69 3.27 10.54
CA SER A 82 -18.15 3.38 11.91
C SER A 82 -17.02 3.60 12.91
N ARG A 83 -15.78 3.38 12.49
CA ARG A 83 -14.59 3.51 13.34
C ARG A 83 -13.37 3.72 12.48
N TYR A 84 -12.24 3.98 13.11
CA TYR A 84 -10.96 4.04 12.43
C TYR A 84 -10.48 2.61 12.17
N TYR A 85 -9.88 2.39 11.00
CA TYR A 85 -9.34 1.09 10.63
C TYR A 85 -7.83 1.20 10.50
N PRO A 86 -7.06 0.51 11.37
CA PRO A 86 -5.61 0.56 11.28
C PRO A 86 -5.15 -0.12 9.99
N LEU A 87 -4.25 0.54 9.28
CA LEU A 87 -3.67 0.03 8.06
C LEU A 87 -2.21 -0.31 8.33
N LYS A 88 -1.79 -1.49 7.88
CA LYS A 88 -0.39 -1.87 7.91
C LYS A 88 0.22 -1.56 6.56
N VAL A 89 1.32 -0.82 6.55
CA VAL A 89 2.01 -0.42 5.33
C VAL A 89 3.37 -1.10 5.30
N THR A 90 3.64 -1.84 4.23
CA THR A 90 4.92 -2.50 4.05
C THR A 90 5.42 -2.24 2.64
N ARG A 91 6.73 -2.43 2.45
CA ARG A 91 7.34 -2.27 1.15
C ARG A 91 6.93 -3.41 0.22
N TYR A 92 6.63 -3.10 -1.02
CA TYR A 92 6.34 -4.12 -2.01
C TYR A 92 7.61 -4.89 -2.36
N CYS A 93 7.50 -6.23 -2.41
CA CYS A 93 8.57 -7.10 -2.86
C CYS A 93 8.03 -8.03 -3.94
N GLU A 94 8.74 -8.13 -5.04
CA GLU A 94 8.35 -9.04 -6.10
C GLU A 94 8.60 -10.48 -5.69
N ASN A 95 7.67 -11.37 -6.04
CA ASN A 95 7.78 -12.78 -5.67
C ASN A 95 8.95 -13.50 -6.30
N VAL A 96 9.47 -13.00 -7.42
CA VAL A 96 10.63 -13.62 -8.07
C VAL A 96 11.83 -13.69 -7.14
N SER A 97 11.92 -12.80 -6.16
CA SER A 97 13.03 -12.77 -5.22
C SER A 97 13.10 -14.04 -4.38
N SER A 98 11.97 -14.67 -4.08
CA SER A 98 11.97 -15.92 -3.29
C SER A 98 12.71 -17.05 -4.00
N PHE A 99 12.47 -17.19 -5.29
CA PHE A 99 13.15 -18.23 -6.08
C PHE A 99 14.64 -17.95 -6.21
N ILE A 100 15.00 -16.70 -6.44
CA ILE A 100 16.39 -16.30 -6.56
C ILE A 100 17.13 -16.53 -5.25
N ILE A 101 16.52 -16.18 -4.13
CA ILE A 101 17.11 -16.41 -2.81
C ILE A 101 17.33 -17.90 -2.57
N TYR A 102 16.35 -18.72 -2.95
CA TYR A 102 16.48 -20.17 -2.84
C TYR A 102 17.69 -20.68 -3.60
N LEU A 103 17.89 -20.22 -4.85
CA LEU A 103 19.02 -20.64 -5.66
C LEU A 103 20.37 -20.21 -5.07
N ILE A 104 20.41 -19.05 -4.43
CA ILE A 104 21.63 -18.55 -3.80
C ILE A 104 21.96 -19.37 -2.56
N VAL A 105 20.96 -19.72 -1.76
CA VAL A 105 21.16 -20.44 -0.49
C VAL A 105 21.35 -21.94 -0.73
N HIS A 106 20.79 -22.48 -1.83
CA HIS A 106 20.85 -23.91 -2.15
C HIS A 106 21.50 -24.14 -3.51
N PRO A 107 22.78 -23.80 -3.68
CA PRO A 107 23.44 -24.04 -4.96
C PRO A 107 23.56 -25.54 -5.24
N LEU A 108 23.50 -25.87 -6.50
CA LEU A 108 23.60 -27.25 -6.93
C LEU A 108 25.01 -27.80 -6.74
#